data_c39ce27b454d6f06db65e2de22513c5d
#
_entry.id   c39ce27b454d6f06db65e2de22513c5d
#
_cell.length_a   1.000
_cell.length_b   1.000
_cell.length_c   1.000
_cell.angle_alpha   90.00
_cell.angle_beta   90.00
_cell.angle_gamma   90.00
#
_symmetry.space_group_name_H-M   'P 1'
#
loop_
_entity.id
_entity.type
_entity.pdbx_description
1 polymer ?
#
loop_
_entity_poly.entity_id
_entity_poly.type
_entity_poly.pdbx_seq_one_letter_code
_entity_poly.pdbx_strand_id
1 'polypeptide(L)'
;MSSTHKITIIALFMILLGLGLTLYKNIVLGFPLLPGIREDVWTIESKINLKPLHEGPVQIALTLPEEDAGWVSLDDHFASSGFNFSVTEQNGHRRAHWTRETMERATTLFYKKQVYRMRDRALTDRVVPNVELPILTTTNEEVMEKVVESLKTKSTTPAEFSTLLFDSINLPQPDPDMSFLLSSYGGVHLDVVMDVLAYANIPAQLIKGIFLEDGRRRQRISSLVEIVAGDRWLIFDPTTGAEGLPDNFFVWQHGSTSILDVIGGRNSSIEFALVKNTLPLKSILFMEGHLEEQPLLDFSIYALPVEQQGIFKGLLLIPVGALIIVLLRILVGLKTSGTFMPILISLAFIQTSLLVGLGIFLTVVGFGLWIRYYLSYLNLLLVARITA
;
A
#
# COMPACT_ATOMS: atom_id res chain seq x y z
N MET A 1 -39.33 -20.65 36.17
CA MET A 1 -38.11 -19.79 36.10
C MET A 1 -38.55 -18.43 35.55
N SER A 2 -38.36 -17.37 36.32
CA SER A 2 -38.72 -16.01 35.93
C SER A 2 -37.98 -15.61 34.66
N SER A 3 -38.55 -14.77 33.81
CA SER A 3 -37.97 -14.26 32.57
C SER A 3 -36.59 -13.63 32.83
N THR A 4 -36.41 -12.99 33.96
CA THR A 4 -35.14 -12.40 34.42
C THR A 4 -34.02 -13.43 34.60
N HIS A 5 -34.32 -14.60 35.15
CA HIS A 5 -33.35 -15.69 35.34
C HIS A 5 -32.85 -16.26 34.02
N LYS A 6 -33.72 -16.39 33.00
CA LYS A 6 -33.35 -16.85 31.66
C LYS A 6 -32.39 -15.84 30.99
N ILE A 7 -32.68 -14.55 31.09
CA ILE A 7 -31.85 -13.48 30.53
C ILE A 7 -30.47 -13.47 31.21
N THR A 8 -30.43 -13.60 32.54
CA THR A 8 -29.16 -13.63 33.30
C THR A 8 -28.29 -14.84 32.91
N ILE A 9 -28.90 -16.02 32.71
CA ILE A 9 -28.20 -17.24 32.30
C ILE A 9 -27.61 -17.07 30.87
N ILE A 10 -28.40 -16.52 29.95
CA ILE A 10 -27.92 -16.26 28.58
C ILE A 10 -26.76 -15.24 28.60
N ALA A 11 -26.89 -14.16 29.36
CA ALA A 11 -25.84 -13.16 29.49
C ALA A 11 -24.56 -13.75 30.09
N LEU A 12 -24.67 -14.55 31.15
CA LEU A 12 -23.53 -15.23 31.77
C LEU A 12 -22.85 -16.21 30.80
N PHE A 13 -23.66 -16.97 30.03
CA PHE A 13 -23.13 -17.87 29.00
C PHE A 13 -22.36 -17.14 27.93
N MET A 14 -22.89 -16.01 27.42
CA MET A 14 -22.22 -15.17 26.41
C MET A 14 -20.88 -14.59 26.95
N ILE A 15 -20.87 -14.15 28.21
CA ILE A 15 -19.63 -13.66 28.86
C ILE A 15 -18.60 -14.79 28.99
N LEU A 16 -19.00 -15.96 29.45
CA LEU A 16 -18.12 -17.12 29.57
C LEU A 16 -17.58 -17.58 28.21
N LEU A 17 -18.42 -17.57 27.17
CA LEU A 17 -18.00 -17.88 25.80
C LEU A 17 -16.95 -16.86 25.30
N GLY A 18 -17.20 -15.56 25.50
CA GLY A 18 -16.26 -14.50 25.11
C GLY A 18 -14.93 -14.62 25.86
N LEU A 19 -14.96 -14.85 27.17
CA LEU A 19 -13.76 -15.07 27.96
C LEU A 19 -13.00 -16.33 27.52
N GLY A 20 -13.72 -17.43 27.27
CA GLY A 20 -13.15 -18.68 26.77
C GLY A 20 -12.44 -18.51 25.44
N LEU A 21 -13.07 -17.81 24.48
CA LEU A 21 -12.45 -17.49 23.19
C LEU A 21 -11.22 -16.58 23.34
N THR A 22 -11.28 -15.61 24.26
CA THR A 22 -10.16 -14.70 24.52
C THR A 22 -8.97 -15.46 25.12
N LEU A 23 -9.21 -16.34 26.08
CA LEU A 23 -8.21 -17.19 26.69
C LEU A 23 -7.62 -18.18 25.68
N TYR A 24 -8.47 -18.80 24.86
CA TYR A 24 -8.01 -19.68 23.78
C TYR A 24 -7.08 -18.96 22.81
N LYS A 25 -7.46 -17.75 22.35
CA LYS A 25 -6.58 -16.93 21.51
C LYS A 25 -5.26 -16.56 22.18
N ASN A 26 -5.29 -16.30 23.48
CA ASN A 26 -4.07 -15.96 24.22
C ASN A 26 -3.15 -17.17 24.41
N ILE A 27 -3.68 -18.30 24.86
CA ILE A 27 -2.88 -19.47 25.26
C ILE A 27 -2.47 -20.30 24.05
N VAL A 28 -3.41 -20.58 23.12
CA VAL A 28 -3.17 -21.47 21.99
C VAL A 28 -2.60 -20.72 20.79
N LEU A 29 -3.15 -19.54 20.45
CA LEU A 29 -2.74 -18.76 19.30
C LEU A 29 -1.67 -17.70 19.63
N GLY A 30 -1.22 -17.60 20.90
CA GLY A 30 -0.15 -16.72 21.33
C GLY A 30 -0.46 -15.22 21.31
N PHE A 31 -1.73 -14.82 21.11
CA PHE A 31 -2.11 -13.40 21.16
C PHE A 31 -2.01 -12.85 22.57
N PRO A 32 -1.10 -11.93 22.89
CA PRO A 32 -0.95 -11.39 24.24
C PRO A 32 -2.16 -10.53 24.61
N LEU A 33 -2.65 -10.70 25.86
CA LEU A 33 -3.70 -9.86 26.44
C LEU A 33 -3.16 -8.47 26.82
N LEU A 34 -1.87 -8.37 27.09
CA LEU A 34 -1.18 -7.11 27.37
C LEU A 34 -0.28 -6.71 26.21
N PRO A 35 -0.10 -5.42 25.94
CA PRO A 35 0.81 -4.96 24.91
C PRO A 35 2.24 -5.39 25.24
N GLY A 36 2.75 -6.41 24.53
CA GLY A 36 4.14 -6.83 24.55
C GLY A 36 4.94 -6.12 23.45
N ILE A 37 6.14 -6.65 23.14
CA ILE A 37 6.92 -6.23 21.98
C ILE A 37 6.08 -6.48 20.74
N ARG A 38 5.85 -5.42 20.00
CA ARG A 38 5.07 -5.44 18.76
C ARG A 38 5.94 -4.94 17.62
N GLU A 39 5.75 -5.54 16.48
CA GLU A 39 6.41 -5.14 15.25
C GLU A 39 5.39 -4.68 14.22
N ASP A 40 5.81 -3.75 13.39
CA ASP A 40 5.00 -3.23 12.31
C ASP A 40 5.05 -4.18 11.11
N VAL A 41 3.91 -4.77 10.79
CA VAL A 41 3.73 -5.63 9.63
C VAL A 41 2.96 -4.86 8.57
N TRP A 42 3.56 -4.77 7.39
CA TRP A 42 2.95 -4.15 6.24
C TRP A 42 2.25 -5.17 5.36
N THR A 43 1.01 -4.89 5.02
CA THR A 43 0.28 -5.60 3.98
C THR A 43 0.32 -4.75 2.71
N ILE A 44 0.94 -5.30 1.68
CA ILE A 44 1.07 -4.71 0.35
C ILE A 44 0.15 -5.49 -0.57
N GLU A 45 -0.89 -4.86 -1.09
CA GLU A 45 -1.81 -5.45 -2.06
C GLU A 45 -1.61 -4.80 -3.42
N SER A 46 -1.20 -5.59 -4.40
CA SER A 46 -1.07 -5.19 -5.79
C SER A 46 -2.38 -5.47 -6.51
N LYS A 47 -2.98 -4.44 -7.08
CA LYS A 47 -4.21 -4.51 -7.88
C LYS A 47 -3.86 -4.30 -9.34
N ILE A 48 -4.00 -5.35 -10.14
CA ILE A 48 -3.73 -5.33 -11.57
C ILE A 48 -5.05 -5.21 -12.32
N ASN A 49 -5.28 -4.09 -12.98
CA ASN A 49 -6.45 -3.86 -13.80
C ASN A 49 -6.06 -4.02 -15.27
N LEU A 50 -6.89 -4.72 -16.02
CA LEU A 50 -6.70 -4.88 -17.45
C LEU A 50 -8.03 -5.03 -18.18
N LYS A 51 -8.03 -4.64 -19.48
CA LYS A 51 -9.12 -4.86 -20.40
C LYS A 51 -8.61 -5.70 -21.57
N PRO A 52 -9.39 -6.63 -22.13
CA PRO A 52 -8.95 -7.37 -23.31
C PRO A 52 -8.77 -6.41 -24.49
N LEU A 53 -7.76 -6.68 -25.32
CA LEU A 53 -7.56 -5.97 -26.58
C LEU A 53 -8.61 -6.43 -27.62
N HIS A 54 -8.81 -7.76 -27.67
CA HIS A 54 -9.80 -8.48 -28.47
C HIS A 54 -10.29 -9.67 -27.65
N GLU A 55 -11.39 -10.32 -28.08
CA GLU A 55 -11.73 -11.66 -27.60
C GLU A 55 -10.58 -12.62 -27.95
N GLY A 56 -9.85 -13.12 -26.94
CA GLY A 56 -8.71 -13.99 -27.21
C GLY A 56 -7.87 -14.26 -25.96
N PRO A 57 -6.72 -14.91 -26.17
CA PRO A 57 -5.83 -15.26 -25.07
C PRO A 57 -5.18 -14.03 -24.44
N VAL A 58 -5.11 -14.02 -23.11
CA VAL A 58 -4.45 -13.00 -22.34
C VAL A 58 -3.40 -13.67 -21.45
N GLN A 59 -2.20 -13.10 -21.43
CA GLN A 59 -1.10 -13.50 -20.56
C GLN A 59 -0.65 -12.28 -19.75
N ILE A 60 -0.49 -12.47 -18.46
CA ILE A 60 -0.07 -11.43 -17.54
C ILE A 60 1.12 -11.99 -16.75
N ALA A 61 2.19 -11.24 -16.68
CA ALA A 61 3.35 -11.58 -15.88
C ALA A 61 3.67 -10.42 -14.92
N LEU A 62 3.67 -10.72 -13.63
CA LEU A 62 4.06 -9.79 -12.56
C LEU A 62 5.37 -10.26 -11.95
N THR A 63 6.39 -9.39 -11.92
CA THR A 63 7.60 -9.64 -11.13
C THR A 63 7.25 -9.54 -9.66
N LEU A 64 7.56 -10.60 -8.92
CA LEU A 64 7.36 -10.65 -7.46
C LEU A 64 8.50 -9.93 -6.75
N PRO A 65 8.24 -9.34 -5.57
CA PRO A 65 9.29 -8.66 -4.81
C PRO A 65 10.43 -9.60 -4.46
N GLU A 66 11.63 -9.09 -4.57
CA GLU A 66 12.83 -9.77 -4.10
C GLU A 66 12.84 -9.83 -2.56
N GLU A 67 13.47 -10.84 -2.01
CA GLU A 67 13.77 -10.91 -0.59
C GLU A 67 15.02 -10.07 -0.33
N ASP A 68 14.85 -8.76 -0.20
CA ASP A 68 15.95 -7.83 0.01
C ASP A 68 16.23 -7.57 1.48
N ALA A 69 17.42 -7.02 1.69
CA ALA A 69 17.94 -6.69 3.00
C ALA A 69 16.98 -5.81 3.83
N GLY A 70 16.68 -6.28 5.00
CA GLY A 70 15.87 -5.57 5.97
C GLY A 70 14.36 -5.84 5.95
N TRP A 71 13.84 -6.55 4.94
CA TRP A 71 12.44 -6.98 4.89
C TRP A 71 12.30 -8.50 4.86
N VAL A 72 11.40 -9.03 5.68
CA VAL A 72 11.09 -10.46 5.73
C VAL A 72 9.68 -10.68 5.25
N SER A 73 9.51 -11.61 4.32
CA SER A 73 8.21 -12.04 3.82
C SER A 73 7.55 -12.99 4.82
N LEU A 74 6.31 -12.70 5.19
CA LEU A 74 5.50 -13.57 6.04
C LEU A 74 4.58 -14.44 5.20
N ASP A 75 3.98 -13.87 4.14
CA ASP A 75 2.95 -14.55 3.37
C ASP A 75 2.76 -13.93 1.99
N ASP A 76 2.45 -14.78 1.00
CA ASP A 76 2.14 -14.43 -0.38
C ASP A 76 0.79 -15.03 -0.79
N HIS A 77 -0.19 -14.19 -1.14
CA HIS A 77 -1.50 -14.63 -1.61
C HIS A 77 -1.80 -14.12 -3.02
N PHE A 78 -2.29 -15.00 -3.86
CA PHE A 78 -2.68 -14.70 -5.23
C PHE A 78 -4.17 -14.96 -5.41
N ALA A 79 -4.92 -13.95 -5.88
CA ALA A 79 -6.31 -14.09 -6.23
C ALA A 79 -6.48 -13.94 -7.75
N SER A 80 -6.84 -15.04 -8.41
CA SER A 80 -6.84 -15.17 -9.86
C SER A 80 -8.04 -15.95 -10.39
N SER A 81 -9.26 -15.55 -10.01
CA SER A 81 -10.47 -16.26 -10.42
C SER A 81 -10.56 -16.43 -11.94
N GLY A 82 -10.57 -17.67 -12.40
CA GLY A 82 -10.73 -18.03 -13.81
C GLY A 82 -9.48 -17.88 -14.67
N PHE A 83 -8.30 -17.77 -14.08
CA PHE A 83 -7.00 -17.84 -14.76
C PHE A 83 -6.23 -19.08 -14.32
N ASN A 84 -5.47 -19.65 -15.25
CA ASN A 84 -4.40 -20.59 -14.90
C ASN A 84 -3.26 -19.76 -14.30
N PHE A 85 -2.68 -20.29 -13.21
CA PHE A 85 -1.66 -19.58 -12.44
C PHE A 85 -0.40 -20.43 -12.28
N SER A 86 0.75 -19.79 -12.45
CA SER A 86 2.06 -20.40 -12.17
C SER A 86 3.04 -19.33 -11.71
N VAL A 87 4.04 -19.73 -10.92
CA VAL A 87 5.18 -18.89 -10.57
C VAL A 87 6.42 -19.54 -11.19
N THR A 88 7.19 -18.75 -11.92
CA THR A 88 8.44 -19.20 -12.57
C THR A 88 9.57 -18.24 -12.21
N GLU A 89 10.78 -18.72 -12.31
CA GLU A 89 11.96 -17.86 -12.22
C GLU A 89 12.46 -17.53 -13.62
N GLN A 90 12.61 -16.25 -13.92
CA GLN A 90 13.06 -15.74 -15.20
C GLN A 90 14.05 -14.59 -14.99
N ASN A 91 15.25 -14.70 -15.54
CA ASN A 91 16.33 -13.73 -15.41
C ASN A 91 16.67 -13.36 -13.95
N GLY A 92 16.65 -14.34 -13.05
CA GLY A 92 16.92 -14.14 -11.63
C GLY A 92 15.76 -13.53 -10.82
N HIS A 93 14.61 -13.25 -11.45
CA HIS A 93 13.42 -12.75 -10.78
C HIS A 93 12.32 -13.80 -10.75
N ARG A 94 11.65 -13.92 -9.63
CA ARG A 94 10.41 -14.72 -9.51
C ARG A 94 9.28 -13.95 -10.18
N ARG A 95 8.55 -14.61 -11.10
CA ARG A 95 7.43 -14.01 -11.82
C ARG A 95 6.16 -14.83 -11.66
N ALA A 96 5.08 -14.18 -11.29
CA ALA A 96 3.75 -14.76 -11.27
C ALA A 96 3.10 -14.60 -12.65
N HIS A 97 2.65 -15.70 -13.22
CA HIS A 97 2.01 -15.76 -14.53
C HIS A 97 0.55 -16.13 -14.39
N TRP A 98 -0.32 -15.35 -15.02
CA TRP A 98 -1.73 -15.65 -15.19
C TRP A 98 -2.05 -15.76 -16.67
N THR A 99 -2.67 -16.86 -17.05
CA THR A 99 -3.04 -17.11 -18.45
C THR A 99 -4.51 -17.47 -18.56
N ARG A 100 -5.18 -16.97 -19.57
CA ARG A 100 -6.57 -17.29 -19.87
C ARG A 100 -6.76 -17.33 -21.38
N GLU A 101 -7.42 -18.40 -21.90
CA GLU A 101 -7.59 -18.59 -23.34
C GLU A 101 -8.58 -17.60 -23.97
N THR A 102 -9.61 -17.22 -23.24
CA THR A 102 -10.62 -16.27 -23.70
C THR A 102 -10.98 -15.28 -22.60
N MET A 103 -10.88 -14.00 -22.93
CA MET A 103 -11.26 -12.92 -22.03
C MET A 103 -12.14 -11.90 -22.78
N GLU A 104 -13.36 -11.70 -22.28
CA GLU A 104 -14.36 -10.80 -22.89
C GLU A 104 -14.54 -9.49 -22.11
N ARG A 105 -14.27 -9.50 -20.82
CA ARG A 105 -14.57 -8.38 -19.91
C ARG A 105 -13.33 -7.91 -19.16
N ALA A 106 -13.35 -6.64 -18.79
CA ALA A 106 -12.35 -6.09 -17.88
C ALA A 106 -12.26 -6.94 -16.59
N THR A 107 -11.05 -7.22 -16.16
CA THR A 107 -10.77 -8.05 -14.98
C THR A 107 -9.72 -7.41 -14.11
N THR A 108 -9.79 -7.71 -12.83
CA THR A 108 -8.81 -7.30 -11.83
C THR A 108 -8.22 -8.53 -11.18
N LEU A 109 -6.88 -8.58 -11.13
CA LEU A 109 -6.14 -9.59 -10.39
C LEU A 109 -5.54 -8.95 -9.14
N PHE A 110 -5.38 -9.73 -8.10
CA PHE A 110 -4.80 -9.28 -6.85
C PHE A 110 -3.63 -10.17 -6.45
N TYR A 111 -2.57 -9.53 -6.00
CA TYR A 111 -1.48 -10.16 -5.29
C TYR A 111 -1.28 -9.43 -3.97
N LYS A 112 -1.25 -10.16 -2.87
CA LYS A 112 -1.06 -9.63 -1.52
C LYS A 112 0.18 -10.24 -0.90
N LYS A 113 1.03 -9.39 -0.37
CA LYS A 113 2.24 -9.75 0.37
C LYS A 113 2.21 -9.13 1.75
N GLN A 114 2.63 -9.89 2.75
CA GLN A 114 2.85 -9.37 4.11
C GLN A 114 4.34 -9.39 4.42
N VAL A 115 4.86 -8.25 4.88
CA VAL A 115 6.28 -8.07 5.20
C VAL A 115 6.44 -7.33 6.51
N TYR A 116 7.52 -7.64 7.23
CA TYR A 116 7.95 -6.85 8.37
C TYR A 116 9.44 -6.51 8.24
N ARG A 117 9.88 -5.46 8.95
CA ARG A 117 11.27 -5.00 8.87
C ARG A 117 12.14 -5.69 9.92
N MET A 118 13.23 -6.31 9.49
CA MET A 118 14.26 -6.86 10.36
C MET A 118 15.55 -6.04 10.19
N ARG A 119 16.03 -5.41 11.26
CA ARG A 119 17.14 -4.44 11.18
C ARG A 119 18.52 -5.04 10.93
N ASP A 120 18.72 -6.32 11.20
CA ASP A 120 20.06 -6.96 11.22
C ASP A 120 20.31 -7.92 10.05
N ARG A 121 19.50 -7.90 8.98
CA ARG A 121 19.74 -8.77 7.83
C ARG A 121 20.79 -8.11 6.92
N ALA A 122 21.93 -8.77 6.75
CA ALA A 122 22.99 -8.32 5.84
C ALA A 122 22.49 -8.32 4.38
N LEU A 123 22.95 -7.36 3.61
CA LEU A 123 22.71 -7.30 2.17
C LEU A 123 23.29 -8.55 1.50
N THR A 124 22.49 -9.18 0.65
CA THR A 124 22.92 -10.32 -0.17
C THR A 124 24.03 -9.86 -1.13
N ASP A 125 24.88 -10.78 -1.58
CA ASP A 125 25.91 -10.52 -2.58
C ASP A 125 25.28 -9.89 -3.83
N ARG A 126 25.64 -8.62 -4.09
CA ARG A 126 25.13 -7.85 -5.21
C ARG A 126 26.07 -7.96 -6.39
N VAL A 127 25.51 -8.17 -7.57
CA VAL A 127 26.27 -8.19 -8.81
C VAL A 127 26.40 -6.78 -9.35
N VAL A 128 27.63 -6.36 -9.65
CA VAL A 128 27.87 -5.04 -10.26
C VAL A 128 27.20 -4.99 -11.64
N PRO A 129 26.32 -4.02 -11.89
CA PRO A 129 25.64 -3.89 -13.16
C PRO A 129 26.61 -3.56 -14.29
N ASN A 130 26.34 -4.11 -15.47
CA ASN A 130 27.09 -3.75 -16.66
C ASN A 130 26.72 -2.34 -17.12
N VAL A 131 27.74 -1.59 -17.56
CA VAL A 131 27.54 -0.23 -18.11
C VAL A 131 27.21 -0.34 -19.59
N GLU A 132 25.99 0.02 -19.96
CA GLU A 132 25.56 0.10 -21.36
C GLU A 132 25.51 1.58 -21.76
N LEU A 133 26.29 1.96 -22.78
CA LEU A 133 26.30 3.33 -23.28
C LEU A 133 24.97 3.67 -23.96
N PRO A 134 24.40 4.86 -23.70
CA PRO A 134 23.17 5.28 -24.34
C PRO A 134 23.39 5.57 -25.84
N ILE A 135 22.35 5.34 -26.65
CA ILE A 135 22.34 5.74 -28.06
C ILE A 135 21.86 7.19 -28.13
N LEU A 136 22.79 8.10 -28.36
CA LEU A 136 22.52 9.55 -28.40
C LEU A 136 22.51 10.09 -29.82
N THR A 137 21.81 11.21 -30.04
CA THR A 137 21.99 12.04 -31.23
C THR A 137 23.29 12.84 -31.10
N THR A 138 23.92 13.23 -32.19
CA THR A 138 25.18 13.98 -32.20
C THR A 138 25.14 15.22 -31.28
N THR A 139 24.04 15.97 -31.31
CA THR A 139 23.87 17.16 -30.48
C THR A 139 23.78 16.83 -28.99
N ASN A 140 23.05 15.76 -28.64
CA ASN A 140 22.94 15.30 -27.24
C ASN A 140 24.28 14.75 -26.74
N GLU A 141 25.05 14.09 -27.61
CA GLU A 141 26.37 13.56 -27.28
C GLU A 141 27.36 14.69 -26.94
N GLU A 142 27.44 15.77 -27.76
CA GLU A 142 28.27 16.90 -27.47
C GLU A 142 27.94 17.60 -26.14
N VAL A 143 26.66 17.73 -25.81
CA VAL A 143 26.25 18.34 -24.55
C VAL A 143 26.49 17.38 -23.38
N MET A 144 26.22 16.07 -23.56
CA MET A 144 26.51 15.03 -22.59
C MET A 144 28.01 15.03 -22.19
N GLU A 145 28.89 15.09 -23.19
CA GLU A 145 30.34 15.16 -22.96
C GLU A 145 30.75 16.38 -22.13
N LYS A 146 30.19 17.57 -22.44
CA LYS A 146 30.46 18.79 -21.67
C LYS A 146 30.00 18.69 -20.23
N VAL A 147 28.78 18.16 -20.01
CA VAL A 147 28.23 17.97 -18.66
C VAL A 147 29.10 17.00 -17.87
N VAL A 148 29.46 15.84 -18.46
CA VAL A 148 30.30 14.85 -17.80
C VAL A 148 31.67 15.37 -17.50
N GLU A 149 32.31 16.12 -18.43
CA GLU A 149 33.64 16.72 -18.23
C GLU A 149 33.59 17.79 -17.12
N SER A 150 32.57 18.64 -17.12
CA SER A 150 32.34 19.62 -16.05
C SER A 150 32.21 18.98 -14.67
N LEU A 151 31.45 17.88 -14.55
CA LEU A 151 31.29 17.15 -13.30
C LEU A 151 32.60 16.42 -12.89
N LYS A 152 33.30 15.79 -13.85
CA LYS A 152 34.60 15.13 -13.60
C LYS A 152 35.68 16.09 -13.13
N THR A 153 35.67 17.33 -13.64
CA THR A 153 36.63 18.34 -13.18
C THR A 153 36.42 18.78 -11.74
N LYS A 154 35.16 18.67 -11.24
CA LYS A 154 34.76 19.05 -9.88
C LYS A 154 34.74 17.89 -8.89
N SER A 155 34.93 16.66 -9.35
CA SER A 155 34.85 15.44 -8.54
C SER A 155 36.12 14.63 -8.65
N THR A 156 36.53 13.97 -7.56
CA THR A 156 37.67 13.07 -7.51
C THR A 156 37.26 11.60 -7.42
N THR A 157 36.04 11.33 -7.01
CA THR A 157 35.51 9.99 -6.81
C THR A 157 34.15 9.81 -7.51
N PRO A 158 33.77 8.57 -7.89
CA PRO A 158 32.42 8.30 -8.42
C PRO A 158 31.30 8.73 -7.47
N ALA A 159 31.52 8.65 -6.16
CA ALA A 159 30.56 9.10 -5.16
C ALA A 159 30.34 10.63 -5.24
N GLU A 160 31.42 11.42 -5.24
CA GLU A 160 31.35 12.87 -5.40
C GLU A 160 30.72 13.27 -6.73
N PHE A 161 31.09 12.58 -7.83
CA PHE A 161 30.49 12.80 -9.14
C PHE A 161 28.98 12.63 -9.09
N SER A 162 28.52 11.55 -8.48
CA SER A 162 27.11 11.26 -8.39
C SER A 162 26.37 12.27 -7.52
N THR A 163 26.90 12.64 -6.36
CA THR A 163 26.32 13.69 -5.51
C THR A 163 26.18 15.01 -6.29
N LEU A 164 27.24 15.44 -6.98
CA LEU A 164 27.21 16.66 -7.81
C LEU A 164 26.20 16.56 -8.96
N LEU A 165 26.07 15.39 -9.57
CA LEU A 165 25.09 15.15 -10.63
C LEU A 165 23.66 15.32 -10.09
N PHE A 166 23.32 14.64 -8.98
CA PHE A 166 21.99 14.75 -8.39
C PHE A 166 21.69 16.16 -7.88
N ASP A 167 22.65 16.84 -7.30
CA ASP A 167 22.52 18.24 -6.89
C ASP A 167 22.25 19.12 -8.11
N SER A 168 23.01 18.98 -9.20
CA SER A 168 22.91 19.82 -10.39
C SER A 168 21.56 19.68 -11.11
N ILE A 169 21.01 18.46 -11.16
CA ILE A 169 19.69 18.16 -11.78
C ILE A 169 18.56 18.74 -10.95
N ASN A 170 18.68 18.73 -9.63
CA ASN A 170 17.62 19.16 -8.72
C ASN A 170 17.69 20.66 -8.35
N LEU A 171 18.64 21.41 -8.92
CA LEU A 171 18.67 22.87 -8.76
C LEU A 171 17.40 23.51 -9.35
N PRO A 172 16.84 24.55 -8.71
CA PRO A 172 15.71 25.30 -9.28
C PRO A 172 16.01 25.91 -10.65
N GLN A 173 17.28 26.19 -10.94
CA GLN A 173 17.78 26.67 -12.23
C GLN A 173 19.06 25.88 -12.55
N PRO A 174 18.94 24.74 -13.22
CA PRO A 174 20.11 23.98 -13.66
C PRO A 174 20.96 24.77 -14.66
N ASP A 175 22.24 24.39 -14.78
CA ASP A 175 23.14 24.90 -15.82
C ASP A 175 22.48 24.77 -17.23
N PRO A 176 22.76 25.67 -18.18
CA PRO A 176 22.19 25.61 -19.52
C PRO A 176 22.36 24.27 -20.22
N ASP A 177 23.51 23.62 -20.11
CA ASP A 177 23.77 22.30 -20.71
C ASP A 177 22.94 21.21 -20.05
N MET A 178 22.81 21.22 -18.71
CA MET A 178 21.93 20.32 -17.98
C MET A 178 20.45 20.57 -18.30
N SER A 179 20.04 21.83 -18.40
CA SER A 179 18.67 22.19 -18.77
C SER A 179 18.33 21.73 -20.18
N PHE A 180 19.29 21.78 -21.11
CA PHE A 180 19.13 21.25 -22.46
C PHE A 180 18.93 19.73 -22.42
N LEU A 181 19.76 18.99 -21.70
CA LEU A 181 19.60 17.54 -21.55
C LEU A 181 18.24 17.20 -20.96
N LEU A 182 17.85 17.82 -19.86
CA LEU A 182 16.55 17.60 -19.24
C LEU A 182 15.40 17.84 -20.22
N SER A 183 15.48 18.89 -21.04
CA SER A 183 14.46 19.18 -22.05
C SER A 183 14.43 18.14 -23.18
N SER A 184 15.59 17.65 -23.62
CA SER A 184 15.71 16.63 -24.67
C SER A 184 15.16 15.26 -24.25
N TYR A 185 15.16 14.95 -22.95
CA TYR A 185 14.56 13.77 -22.33
C TYR A 185 13.13 14.01 -21.84
N GLY A 186 12.48 15.09 -22.28
CA GLY A 186 11.10 15.39 -21.89
C GLY A 186 10.91 15.69 -20.39
N GLY A 187 11.97 16.12 -19.70
CA GLY A 187 11.96 16.43 -18.28
C GLY A 187 12.03 15.20 -17.37
N VAL A 188 12.37 14.03 -17.88
CA VAL A 188 12.51 12.80 -17.10
C VAL A 188 13.93 12.76 -16.47
N HIS A 189 14.04 13.20 -15.22
CA HIS A 189 15.31 13.25 -14.49
C HIS A 189 16.03 11.89 -14.44
N LEU A 190 15.26 10.82 -14.26
CA LEU A 190 15.77 9.46 -14.11
C LEU A 190 16.58 9.01 -15.33
N ASP A 191 16.06 9.23 -16.53
CA ASP A 191 16.70 8.80 -17.77
C ASP A 191 17.99 9.59 -18.00
N VAL A 192 17.98 10.91 -17.73
CA VAL A 192 19.18 11.76 -17.81
C VAL A 192 20.24 11.28 -16.84
N VAL A 193 19.87 10.98 -15.59
CA VAL A 193 20.81 10.48 -14.57
C VAL A 193 21.47 9.18 -15.03
N MET A 194 20.66 8.21 -15.50
CA MET A 194 21.19 6.92 -15.92
C MET A 194 22.14 7.04 -17.10
N ASP A 195 21.82 7.87 -18.08
CA ASP A 195 22.66 8.07 -19.26
C ASP A 195 23.95 8.84 -18.94
N VAL A 196 23.88 9.87 -18.07
CA VAL A 196 25.07 10.59 -17.61
C VAL A 196 26.03 9.68 -16.83
N LEU A 197 25.48 8.81 -15.93
CA LEU A 197 26.30 7.86 -15.19
C LEU A 197 26.94 6.82 -16.12
N ALA A 198 26.18 6.31 -17.09
CA ALA A 198 26.69 5.38 -18.09
C ALA A 198 27.81 6.01 -18.94
N TYR A 199 27.60 7.26 -19.41
CA TYR A 199 28.60 8.00 -20.18
C TYR A 199 29.87 8.33 -19.37
N ALA A 200 29.70 8.54 -18.06
CA ALA A 200 30.81 8.70 -17.14
C ALA A 200 31.54 7.38 -16.80
N ASN A 201 31.04 6.24 -17.28
CA ASN A 201 31.47 4.87 -16.96
C ASN A 201 31.34 4.53 -15.48
N ILE A 202 30.27 4.99 -14.84
CA ILE A 202 29.92 4.68 -13.45
C ILE A 202 28.80 3.65 -13.47
N PRO A 203 29.03 2.42 -12.94
CA PRO A 203 27.99 1.41 -12.90
C PRO A 203 26.83 1.83 -12.03
N ALA A 204 25.64 1.82 -12.60
CA ALA A 204 24.41 2.21 -11.94
C ALA A 204 23.24 1.29 -12.34
N GLN A 205 22.30 1.12 -11.44
CA GLN A 205 21.06 0.39 -11.71
C GLN A 205 19.87 1.05 -11.02
N LEU A 206 18.68 0.73 -11.51
CA LEU A 206 17.45 1.19 -10.89
C LEU A 206 17.08 0.26 -9.74
N ILE A 207 16.59 0.86 -8.66
CA ILE A 207 15.86 0.16 -7.61
C ILE A 207 14.41 0.59 -7.73
N LYS A 208 13.52 -0.33 -8.08
CA LYS A 208 12.08 -0.09 -8.12
C LYS A 208 11.46 -0.55 -6.81
N GLY A 209 10.61 0.28 -6.23
CA GLY A 209 10.00 -0.02 -4.95
C GLY A 209 8.81 0.86 -4.61
N ILE A 210 8.37 0.77 -3.39
CA ILE A 210 7.15 1.42 -2.91
C ILE A 210 7.45 2.12 -1.60
N PHE A 211 7.08 3.40 -1.49
CA PHE A 211 7.06 4.09 -0.21
C PHE A 211 5.90 3.57 0.64
N LEU A 212 6.20 2.99 1.78
CA LEU A 212 5.22 2.45 2.71
C LEU A 212 4.60 3.59 3.53
N GLU A 213 3.36 3.93 3.21
CA GLU A 213 2.55 4.90 3.92
C GLU A 213 1.21 4.27 4.28
N ASP A 214 0.84 4.32 5.57
CA ASP A 214 -0.37 3.67 6.05
C ASP A 214 -1.65 4.27 5.45
N GLY A 215 -2.56 3.39 5.04
CA GLY A 215 -3.85 3.78 4.47
C GLY A 215 -3.80 4.25 3.01
N ARG A 216 -2.66 4.21 2.34
CA ARG A 216 -2.55 4.51 0.90
C ARG A 216 -3.24 3.43 0.08
N ARG A 217 -4.11 3.84 -0.87
CA ARG A 217 -4.90 2.92 -1.72
C ARG A 217 -4.48 2.89 -3.18
N ARG A 218 -3.67 3.83 -3.63
CA ARG A 218 -3.23 3.97 -5.02
C ARG A 218 -1.77 4.43 -5.09
N GLN A 219 -0.94 3.73 -4.38
CA GLN A 219 0.50 3.97 -4.46
C GLN A 219 1.02 3.43 -5.78
N ARG A 220 1.96 4.16 -6.40
CA ARG A 220 2.68 3.73 -7.59
C ARG A 220 4.08 3.30 -7.22
N ILE A 221 4.71 2.54 -8.10
CA ILE A 221 6.13 2.24 -8.02
C ILE A 221 6.91 3.56 -8.14
N SER A 222 7.92 3.68 -7.30
CA SER A 222 8.94 4.72 -7.35
C SER A 222 10.27 4.09 -7.69
N SER A 223 11.14 4.84 -8.36
CA SER A 223 12.47 4.37 -8.73
C SER A 223 13.53 5.22 -8.02
N LEU A 224 14.50 4.55 -7.41
CA LEU A 224 15.73 5.12 -6.90
C LEU A 224 16.88 4.67 -7.81
N VAL A 225 18.00 5.36 -7.75
CA VAL A 225 19.22 5.01 -8.48
C VAL A 225 20.26 4.49 -7.51
N GLU A 226 20.74 3.29 -7.76
CA GLU A 226 21.84 2.69 -7.02
C GLU A 226 23.10 2.72 -7.87
N ILE A 227 24.20 3.18 -7.32
CA ILE A 227 25.48 3.31 -7.99
C ILE A 227 26.57 2.57 -7.25
N VAL A 228 27.57 2.11 -7.99
CA VAL A 228 28.76 1.47 -7.44
C VAL A 228 29.90 2.46 -7.40
N ALA A 229 30.29 2.85 -6.20
CA ALA A 229 31.40 3.77 -5.97
C ALA A 229 32.57 3.05 -5.25
N GLY A 230 33.41 2.36 -6.03
CA GLY A 230 34.44 1.46 -5.50
C GLY A 230 33.80 0.24 -4.81
N ASP A 231 34.08 0.08 -3.51
CA ASP A 231 33.52 -1.03 -2.72
C ASP A 231 32.18 -0.70 -2.04
N ARG A 232 31.61 0.47 -2.31
CA ARG A 232 30.38 0.93 -1.67
C ARG A 232 29.26 1.08 -2.69
N TRP A 233 28.07 0.72 -2.26
CA TRP A 233 26.82 0.96 -2.96
C TRP A 233 26.15 2.19 -2.36
N LEU A 234 25.88 3.18 -3.21
CA LEU A 234 25.18 4.41 -2.82
C LEU A 234 23.85 4.45 -3.53
N ILE A 235 22.81 4.91 -2.84
CA ILE A 235 21.45 5.01 -3.35
C ILE A 235 21.06 6.48 -3.35
N PHE A 236 20.48 6.95 -4.44
CA PHE A 236 20.00 8.32 -4.57
C PHE A 236 18.54 8.35 -5.05
N ASP A 237 17.79 9.29 -4.50
CA ASP A 237 16.48 9.64 -5.04
C ASP A 237 16.66 10.65 -6.19
N PRO A 238 16.34 10.30 -7.43
CA PRO A 238 16.54 11.17 -8.59
C PRO A 238 15.68 12.44 -8.54
N THR A 239 14.63 12.47 -7.71
CA THR A 239 13.71 13.61 -7.61
C THR A 239 14.15 14.63 -6.57
N THR A 240 14.75 14.17 -5.47
CA THR A 240 15.14 15.04 -4.36
C THR A 240 16.64 15.22 -4.23
N GLY A 241 17.44 14.38 -4.88
CA GLY A 241 18.89 14.31 -4.72
C GLY A 241 19.35 13.68 -3.40
N ALA A 242 18.41 13.23 -2.55
CA ALA A 242 18.75 12.68 -1.25
C ALA A 242 19.51 11.35 -1.38
N GLU A 243 20.62 11.24 -0.62
CA GLU A 243 21.41 10.02 -0.51
C GLU A 243 20.85 9.09 0.58
N GLY A 244 20.84 7.80 0.29
CA GLY A 244 20.46 6.73 1.18
C GLY A 244 19.10 6.10 0.84
N LEU A 245 18.91 4.84 1.31
CA LEU A 245 17.63 4.16 1.18
C LEU A 245 16.68 4.66 2.27
N PRO A 246 15.53 5.25 1.91
CA PRO A 246 14.56 5.72 2.90
C PRO A 246 14.04 4.56 3.77
N ASP A 247 13.89 4.81 5.06
CA ASP A 247 13.45 3.80 6.03
C ASP A 247 12.10 3.15 5.71
N ASN A 248 11.23 3.86 5.02
CA ASN A 248 9.92 3.41 4.61
C ASN A 248 9.87 2.95 3.15
N PHE A 249 11.01 2.72 2.50
CA PHE A 249 11.05 2.25 1.12
C PHE A 249 11.16 0.72 1.10
N PHE A 250 10.15 0.08 0.51
CA PHE A 250 10.14 -1.36 0.25
C PHE A 250 10.65 -1.61 -1.15
N VAL A 251 11.80 -2.25 -1.26
CA VAL A 251 12.40 -2.63 -2.54
C VAL A 251 11.57 -3.73 -3.17
N TRP A 252 11.17 -3.53 -4.44
CA TRP A 252 10.43 -4.53 -5.21
C TRP A 252 11.35 -5.33 -6.11
N GLN A 253 12.22 -4.65 -6.85
CA GLN A 253 13.23 -5.29 -7.70
C GLN A 253 14.39 -4.34 -8.01
N HIS A 254 15.53 -4.93 -8.33
CA HIS A 254 16.67 -4.24 -8.92
C HIS A 254 16.65 -4.37 -10.46
N GLY A 255 17.19 -3.37 -11.15
CA GLY A 255 17.29 -3.33 -12.59
C GLY A 255 16.12 -2.68 -13.32
N SER A 256 16.24 -2.64 -14.64
CA SER A 256 15.31 -1.94 -15.54
C SER A 256 14.13 -2.80 -16.00
N THR A 257 14.11 -4.11 -15.70
CA THR A 257 13.06 -5.05 -16.16
C THR A 257 11.66 -4.56 -15.81
N SER A 258 10.69 -4.82 -16.66
CA SER A 258 9.30 -4.46 -16.42
C SER A 258 8.73 -5.25 -15.23
N ILE A 259 8.00 -4.55 -14.36
CA ILE A 259 7.30 -5.17 -13.23
C ILE A 259 6.04 -5.90 -13.69
N LEU A 260 5.33 -5.35 -14.67
CA LEU A 260 4.08 -5.90 -15.18
C LEU A 260 4.13 -5.97 -16.69
N ASP A 261 4.04 -7.17 -17.26
CA ASP A 261 3.89 -7.42 -18.68
C ASP A 261 2.51 -8.00 -18.95
N VAL A 262 1.84 -7.47 -19.98
CA VAL A 262 0.51 -7.92 -20.39
C VAL A 262 0.46 -8.12 -21.88
N ILE A 263 0.16 -9.33 -22.30
CA ILE A 263 -0.05 -9.72 -23.70
C ILE A 263 -1.54 -9.96 -23.91
N GLY A 264 -2.11 -9.43 -24.99
CA GLY A 264 -3.55 -9.54 -25.30
C GLY A 264 -4.44 -8.59 -24.49
N GLY A 265 -3.86 -7.75 -23.63
CA GLY A 265 -4.56 -6.73 -22.86
C GLY A 265 -4.25 -5.30 -23.30
N ARG A 266 -5.14 -4.38 -22.96
CA ARG A 266 -4.97 -2.93 -23.14
C ARG A 266 -5.30 -2.18 -21.85
N ASN A 267 -4.74 -0.97 -21.69
CA ASN A 267 -4.94 -0.12 -20.51
C ASN A 267 -4.66 -0.88 -19.21
N SER A 268 -3.60 -1.72 -19.24
CA SER A 268 -3.14 -2.40 -18.04
C SER A 268 -2.51 -1.40 -17.08
N SER A 269 -2.83 -1.55 -15.81
CA SER A 269 -2.25 -0.74 -14.74
C SER A 269 -2.07 -1.58 -13.49
N ILE A 270 -1.04 -1.26 -12.72
CA ILE A 270 -0.83 -1.79 -11.40
C ILE A 270 -0.88 -0.65 -10.37
N GLU A 271 -1.64 -0.85 -9.33
CA GLU A 271 -1.75 0.07 -8.19
C GLU A 271 -1.53 -0.74 -6.91
N PHE A 272 -0.97 -0.09 -5.89
CA PHE A 272 -0.70 -0.72 -4.61
C PHE A 272 -1.54 -0.10 -3.51
N ALA A 273 -2.17 -0.95 -2.71
CA ALA A 273 -2.81 -0.55 -1.47
C ALA A 273 -1.96 -1.01 -0.29
N LEU A 274 -1.75 -0.12 0.67
CA LEU A 274 -0.85 -0.32 1.79
C LEU A 274 -1.61 -0.19 3.10
N VAL A 275 -1.43 -1.17 3.97
CA VAL A 275 -1.96 -1.14 5.34
C VAL A 275 -0.88 -1.57 6.31
N LYS A 276 -0.66 -0.74 7.32
CA LYS A 276 0.20 -1.03 8.44
C LYS A 276 -0.61 -1.72 9.55
N ASN A 277 -0.18 -2.88 9.95
CA ASN A 277 -0.72 -3.60 11.10
C ASN A 277 0.38 -3.77 12.14
N THR A 278 0.02 -3.72 13.41
CA THR A 278 0.97 -3.95 14.48
C THR A 278 0.67 -5.31 15.09
N LEU A 279 1.57 -6.27 14.91
CA LEU A 279 1.44 -7.62 15.41
C LEU A 279 2.41 -7.88 16.58
N PRO A 280 2.06 -8.75 17.54
CA PRO A 280 3.01 -9.24 18.53
C PRO A 280 4.14 -10.00 17.84
N LEU A 281 5.38 -9.77 18.26
CA LEU A 281 6.56 -10.46 17.71
C LEU A 281 6.41 -11.99 17.73
N LYS A 282 5.81 -12.53 18.81
CA LYS A 282 5.52 -13.96 18.91
C LYS A 282 4.62 -14.50 17.80
N SER A 283 3.62 -13.72 17.39
CA SER A 283 2.73 -14.09 16.29
C SER A 283 3.45 -14.07 14.94
N ILE A 284 4.38 -13.13 14.77
CA ILE A 284 5.22 -13.04 13.56
C ILE A 284 6.13 -14.26 13.46
N LEU A 285 6.84 -14.60 14.51
CA LEU A 285 7.71 -15.77 14.57
C LEU A 285 6.95 -17.09 14.37
N PHE A 286 5.70 -17.15 14.85
CA PHE A 286 4.83 -18.28 14.61
C PHE A 286 4.39 -18.39 13.15
N MET A 287 4.09 -17.28 12.49
CA MET A 287 3.75 -17.22 11.06
C MET A 287 4.95 -17.57 10.18
N GLU A 288 6.16 -17.15 10.58
CA GLU A 288 7.41 -17.46 9.86
C GLU A 288 7.80 -18.95 9.91
N GLY A 289 7.49 -19.63 11.01
CA GLY A 289 7.91 -21.01 11.24
C GLY A 289 6.89 -22.11 10.91
N HIS A 290 5.62 -21.78 10.73
CA HIS A 290 4.53 -22.77 10.62
C HIS A 290 3.43 -22.29 9.67
N LEU A 291 3.72 -22.23 8.37
CA LEU A 291 2.71 -22.06 7.31
C LEU A 291 1.90 -23.32 7.02
N GLU A 292 1.87 -24.33 7.90
CA GLU A 292 0.98 -25.46 7.79
C GLU A 292 -0.40 -25.11 8.37
N GLU A 293 -1.32 -24.88 7.43
CA GLU A 293 -2.80 -24.93 7.50
C GLU A 293 -3.44 -24.82 8.92
N GLN A 294 -3.69 -23.59 9.35
CA GLN A 294 -4.64 -23.38 10.41
C GLN A 294 -5.93 -22.72 9.86
N PRO A 295 -7.04 -23.49 9.71
CA PRO A 295 -8.30 -23.02 9.11
C PRO A 295 -8.90 -21.79 9.81
N LEU A 296 -8.54 -21.52 11.07
CA LEU A 296 -9.02 -20.37 11.83
C LEU A 296 -8.35 -19.05 11.48
N LEU A 297 -7.21 -19.06 10.80
CA LEU A 297 -6.57 -17.84 10.30
C LEU A 297 -7.24 -17.33 9.03
N ASP A 298 -7.81 -18.21 8.21
CA ASP A 298 -8.56 -17.86 7.00
C ASP A 298 -9.86 -17.09 7.30
N PHE A 299 -10.42 -17.23 8.51
CA PHE A 299 -11.55 -16.44 9.02
C PHE A 299 -11.13 -15.11 9.65
N SER A 300 -9.91 -14.67 9.47
CA SER A 300 -9.46 -13.36 9.96
C SER A 300 -9.88 -12.25 9.00
N ILE A 301 -10.25 -11.07 9.54
CA ILE A 301 -10.46 -9.85 8.73
C ILE A 301 -9.23 -9.51 7.90
N TYR A 302 -8.05 -9.90 8.37
CA TYR A 302 -6.77 -9.69 7.68
C TYR A 302 -6.57 -10.59 6.46
N ALA A 303 -7.37 -11.67 6.31
CA ALA A 303 -7.41 -12.48 5.10
C ALA A 303 -8.17 -11.82 3.95
N LEU A 304 -8.99 -10.79 4.24
CA LEU A 304 -9.75 -10.05 3.23
C LEU A 304 -8.87 -9.06 2.47
N PRO A 305 -9.22 -8.73 1.21
CA PRO A 305 -8.62 -7.62 0.48
C PRO A 305 -8.63 -6.32 1.30
N VAL A 306 -7.55 -5.55 1.23
CA VAL A 306 -7.34 -4.33 2.04
C VAL A 306 -8.50 -3.34 1.91
N GLU A 307 -9.07 -3.20 0.71
CA GLU A 307 -10.23 -2.33 0.46
C GLU A 307 -11.45 -2.73 1.31
N GLN A 308 -11.63 -4.03 1.57
CA GLN A 308 -12.76 -4.58 2.33
C GLN A 308 -12.49 -4.56 3.84
N GLN A 309 -11.23 -4.63 4.27
CA GLN A 309 -10.88 -4.63 5.70
C GLN A 309 -11.43 -3.41 6.44
N GLY A 310 -11.39 -2.22 5.80
CA GLY A 310 -11.94 -0.98 6.37
C GLY A 310 -13.45 -1.06 6.62
N ILE A 311 -14.19 -1.66 5.69
CA ILE A 311 -15.65 -1.84 5.80
C ILE A 311 -15.98 -2.80 6.94
N PHE A 312 -15.28 -3.95 7.01
CA PHE A 312 -15.52 -4.96 8.05
C PHE A 312 -15.12 -4.46 9.45
N LYS A 313 -14.00 -3.73 9.56
CA LYS A 313 -13.61 -3.06 10.83
C LYS A 313 -14.71 -2.08 11.29
N GLY A 314 -15.29 -1.30 10.35
CA GLY A 314 -16.42 -0.42 10.63
C GLY A 314 -17.66 -1.16 11.12
N LEU A 315 -18.02 -2.28 10.48
CA LEU A 315 -19.15 -3.13 10.88
C LEU A 315 -18.98 -3.70 12.29
N LEU A 316 -17.76 -4.11 12.67
CA LEU A 316 -17.47 -4.61 14.01
C LEU A 316 -17.56 -3.54 15.11
N LEU A 317 -17.43 -2.26 14.77
CA LEU A 317 -17.64 -1.16 15.73
C LEU A 317 -19.12 -0.95 16.08
N ILE A 318 -20.06 -1.40 15.24
CA ILE A 318 -21.52 -1.21 15.45
C ILE A 318 -21.99 -1.87 16.76
N PRO A 319 -21.71 -3.18 17.04
CA PRO A 319 -22.11 -3.79 18.30
C PRO A 319 -21.48 -3.13 19.52
N VAL A 320 -20.21 -2.71 19.42
CA VAL A 320 -19.49 -2.00 20.49
C VAL A 320 -20.14 -0.64 20.76
N GLY A 321 -20.43 0.11 19.70
CA GLY A 321 -21.14 1.38 19.79
C GLY A 321 -22.54 1.21 20.41
N ALA A 322 -23.28 0.16 20.02
CA ALA A 322 -24.59 -0.16 20.60
C ALA A 322 -24.48 -0.42 22.12
N LEU A 323 -23.50 -1.19 22.53
CA LEU A 323 -23.24 -1.46 23.95
C LEU A 323 -22.96 -0.17 24.73
N ILE A 324 -22.08 0.70 24.20
CA ILE A 324 -21.77 1.99 24.82
C ILE A 324 -23.01 2.86 24.98
N ILE A 325 -23.86 2.95 23.93
CA ILE A 325 -25.10 3.74 24.00
C ILE A 325 -26.08 3.18 25.03
N VAL A 326 -26.21 1.85 25.10
CA VAL A 326 -27.06 1.19 26.11
C VAL A 326 -26.53 1.48 27.53
N LEU A 327 -25.21 1.42 27.73
CA LEU A 327 -24.60 1.76 29.01
C LEU A 327 -24.84 3.23 29.39
N LEU A 328 -24.64 4.17 28.46
CA LEU A 328 -24.91 5.59 28.68
C LEU A 328 -26.39 5.85 29.02
N ARG A 329 -27.29 5.14 28.35
CA ARG A 329 -28.73 5.24 28.62
C ARG A 329 -29.11 4.74 30.00
N ILE A 330 -28.51 3.60 30.42
CA ILE A 330 -28.82 2.97 31.73
C ILE A 330 -28.10 3.67 32.87
N LEU A 331 -26.81 3.99 32.73
CA LEU A 331 -25.99 4.53 33.83
C LEU A 331 -26.13 6.04 33.96
N VAL A 332 -26.22 6.77 32.84
CA VAL A 332 -26.24 8.25 32.82
C VAL A 332 -27.65 8.79 32.64
N GLY A 333 -28.60 7.95 32.18
CA GLY A 333 -29.99 8.36 31.95
C GLY A 333 -30.18 9.20 30.70
N LEU A 334 -29.24 9.17 29.72
CA LEU A 334 -29.34 9.95 28.49
C LEU A 334 -30.49 9.45 27.62
N LYS A 335 -31.39 10.32 27.24
CA LYS A 335 -32.47 10.03 26.30
C LYS A 335 -31.93 10.17 24.86
N THR A 336 -31.78 9.04 24.16
CA THR A 336 -31.38 9.02 22.75
C THR A 336 -32.56 8.63 21.86
N SER A 337 -32.60 9.14 20.64
CA SER A 337 -33.59 8.74 19.62
C SER A 337 -33.18 7.40 18.99
N GLY A 338 -33.45 6.29 19.70
CA GLY A 338 -33.02 4.95 19.33
C GLY A 338 -31.57 4.65 19.69
N THR A 339 -31.11 3.41 19.42
CA THR A 339 -29.74 2.96 19.68
C THR A 339 -28.85 3.07 18.44
N PHE A 340 -29.41 2.89 17.24
CA PHE A 340 -28.64 2.86 15.99
C PHE A 340 -28.29 4.24 15.42
N MET A 341 -29.15 5.24 15.59
CA MET A 341 -28.95 6.57 15.02
C MET A 341 -27.62 7.22 15.46
N PRO A 342 -27.28 7.27 16.76
CA PRO A 342 -25.99 7.81 17.19
C PRO A 342 -24.78 7.03 16.65
N ILE A 343 -24.92 5.69 16.46
CA ILE A 343 -23.85 4.84 15.93
C ILE A 343 -23.59 5.17 14.46
N LEU A 344 -24.65 5.27 13.65
CA LEU A 344 -24.54 5.60 12.23
C LEU A 344 -23.91 6.99 12.02
N ILE A 345 -24.30 7.97 12.83
CA ILE A 345 -23.71 9.31 12.80
C ILE A 345 -22.22 9.26 13.17
N SER A 346 -21.86 8.53 14.23
CA SER A 346 -20.45 8.37 14.64
C SER A 346 -19.63 7.67 13.56
N LEU A 347 -20.18 6.63 12.91
CA LEU A 347 -19.50 5.94 11.82
C LEU A 347 -19.30 6.85 10.60
N ALA A 348 -20.29 7.69 10.27
CA ALA A 348 -20.16 8.68 9.21
C ALA A 348 -19.05 9.70 9.53
N PHE A 349 -18.92 10.15 10.77
CA PHE A 349 -17.87 11.08 11.19
C PHE A 349 -16.47 10.45 11.15
N ILE A 350 -16.34 9.16 11.43
CA ILE A 350 -15.08 8.42 11.28
C ILE A 350 -14.64 8.40 9.81
N GLN A 351 -15.59 8.29 8.88
CA GLN A 351 -15.28 8.23 7.44
C GLN A 351 -15.01 9.60 6.79
N THR A 352 -15.66 10.67 7.30
CA THR A 352 -15.60 12.01 6.67
C THR A 352 -14.70 13.01 7.38
N SER A 353 -14.10 12.67 8.51
CA SER A 353 -13.52 13.54 9.54
C SER A 353 -14.58 14.33 10.35
N LEU A 354 -14.26 14.60 11.63
CA LEU A 354 -15.21 15.16 12.58
C LEU A 354 -15.75 16.55 12.16
N LEU A 355 -14.87 17.45 11.73
CA LEU A 355 -15.26 18.83 11.40
C LEU A 355 -16.11 18.91 10.13
N VAL A 356 -15.70 18.21 9.08
CA VAL A 356 -16.43 18.19 7.80
C VAL A 356 -17.75 17.46 7.97
N GLY A 357 -17.74 16.29 8.63
CA GLY A 357 -18.95 15.51 8.90
C GLY A 357 -19.97 16.29 9.75
N LEU A 358 -19.51 17.00 10.79
CA LEU A 358 -20.37 17.84 11.63
C LEU A 358 -20.97 19.00 10.83
N GLY A 359 -20.19 19.64 9.96
CA GLY A 359 -20.68 20.72 9.09
C GLY A 359 -21.78 20.25 8.15
N ILE A 360 -21.58 19.11 7.47
CA ILE A 360 -22.57 18.50 6.58
C ILE A 360 -23.82 18.12 7.37
N PHE A 361 -23.65 17.47 8.53
CA PHE A 361 -24.75 17.06 9.40
C PHE A 361 -25.61 18.25 9.85
N LEU A 362 -25.00 19.31 10.35
CA LEU A 362 -25.71 20.51 10.78
C LEU A 362 -26.47 21.19 9.63
N THR A 363 -25.86 21.20 8.43
CA THR A 363 -26.50 21.77 7.23
C THR A 363 -27.73 20.96 6.84
N VAL A 364 -27.62 19.64 6.77
CA VAL A 364 -28.74 18.74 6.39
C VAL A 364 -29.86 18.78 7.42
N VAL A 365 -29.52 18.70 8.71
CA VAL A 365 -30.51 18.76 9.79
C VAL A 365 -31.15 20.15 9.87
N GLY A 366 -30.37 21.21 9.75
CA GLY A 366 -30.89 22.59 9.72
C GLY A 366 -31.84 22.83 8.56
N PHE A 367 -31.48 22.35 7.37
CA PHE A 367 -32.35 22.42 6.19
C PHE A 367 -33.62 21.58 6.35
N GLY A 368 -33.51 20.38 6.89
CA GLY A 368 -34.67 19.53 7.20
C GLY A 368 -35.63 20.18 8.22
N LEU A 369 -35.07 20.78 9.28
CA LEU A 369 -35.88 21.52 10.27
C LEU A 369 -36.55 22.76 9.67
N TRP A 370 -35.85 23.46 8.77
CA TRP A 370 -36.40 24.59 8.05
C TRP A 370 -37.56 24.18 7.13
N ILE A 371 -37.38 23.11 6.35
CA ILE A 371 -38.47 22.53 5.53
C ILE A 371 -39.66 22.15 6.42
N ARG A 372 -39.40 21.43 7.50
CA ARG A 372 -40.42 21.00 8.45
C ARG A 372 -41.20 22.17 9.03
N TYR A 373 -40.50 23.25 9.39
CA TYR A 373 -41.15 24.50 9.87
C TYR A 373 -42.06 25.10 8.80
N TYR A 374 -41.58 25.16 7.55
CA TYR A 374 -42.35 25.70 6.42
C TYR A 374 -43.58 24.85 6.10
N LEU A 375 -43.41 23.51 6.07
CA LEU A 375 -44.51 22.53 5.83
C LEU A 375 -45.54 22.52 6.98
N SER A 376 -45.11 22.82 8.20
CA SER A 376 -46.06 22.91 9.33
C SER A 376 -47.03 24.09 9.22
N TYR A 377 -46.65 25.11 8.45
CA TYR A 377 -47.50 26.27 8.16
C TYR A 377 -48.59 25.95 7.11
N LEU A 378 -48.40 24.94 6.31
CA LEU A 378 -49.25 24.56 5.17
C LEU A 378 -50.45 23.64 5.53
N ASN A 379 -50.73 23.37 6.80
CA ASN A 379 -51.84 22.50 7.27
C ASN A 379 -51.98 21.19 6.51
N LEU A 380 -50.88 20.54 6.17
CA LEU A 380 -50.85 19.30 5.44
C LEU A 380 -51.35 18.11 6.30
N LEU A 381 -51.96 17.12 5.64
CA LEU A 381 -52.40 15.87 6.26
C LEU A 381 -51.27 15.19 7.04
N LEU A 382 -51.61 14.57 8.17
CA LEU A 382 -50.70 14.00 9.15
C LEU A 382 -49.59 13.08 8.52
N VAL A 383 -49.90 12.36 7.47
CA VAL A 383 -48.99 11.45 6.76
C VAL A 383 -47.86 12.23 6.05
N ALA A 384 -48.19 13.32 5.36
CA ALA A 384 -47.19 14.17 4.69
C ALA A 384 -46.24 14.90 5.67
N ARG A 385 -46.70 15.11 6.91
CA ARG A 385 -45.94 15.74 7.99
C ARG A 385 -44.92 14.81 8.66
N ILE A 386 -45.17 13.48 8.59
CA ILE A 386 -44.29 12.45 9.17
C ILE A 386 -43.19 12.06 8.16
N THR A 387 -43.46 12.15 6.86
CA THR A 387 -42.53 11.74 5.79
C THR A 387 -41.57 12.87 5.36
N ALA A 388 -41.86 14.13 5.66
CA ALA A 388 -40.99 15.28 5.42
C ALA A 388 -40.11 15.58 6.65
#